data_55f732e206c51474248434b8e309dfc6
#
_entry.id   55f732e206c51474248434b8e309dfc6
#
_cell.length_a   1.000
_cell.length_b   1.000
_cell.length_c   1.000
_cell.angle_alpha   90.00
_cell.angle_beta   90.00
_cell.angle_gamma   90.00
#
_symmetry.space_group_name_H-M   'P 1'
#
loop_
_entity.id
_entity.type
_entity.pdbx_description
1 polymer ?
#
loop_
_entity_poly.entity_id
_entity_poly.type
_entity_poly.pdbx_seq_one_letter_code
_entity_poly.pdbx_strand_id
1 'polypeptide(L)'
;YSKNHRFLIEIFKEFHAIKNNSVLLIIGTGDMEEEIKNYAKKSGIDDDIKFLGNRNDIEKFYQAFDVLMLPSLFEGVPLVGIEAQFADLPCFFSEKVPTEVAFSDKTNFISLNQSAKEWAREIANVDISHRDSERSILIKADYNIQTAYKILESKYYELFELI
;
A
#
# COMPACT_ATOMS: atom_id res chain seq x y z
N TYR A 1 2.42 -2.55 -15.14
CA TYR A 1 2.59 -1.13 -15.53
C TYR A 1 1.92 -0.17 -14.52
N SER A 2 0.64 -0.39 -14.17
CA SER A 2 -0.12 0.53 -13.30
C SER A 2 0.50 0.76 -11.92
N LYS A 3 1.13 -0.25 -11.33
CA LYS A 3 1.75 -0.19 -9.99
C LYS A 3 3.06 0.59 -9.93
N ASN A 4 3.63 1.00 -11.09
CA ASN A 4 4.80 1.87 -11.19
C ASN A 4 6.05 1.36 -10.43
N HIS A 5 6.36 0.07 -10.58
CA HIS A 5 7.46 -0.56 -9.83
C HIS A 5 8.84 0.06 -10.11
N ARG A 6 9.08 0.69 -11.28
CA ARG A 6 10.34 1.40 -11.52
C ARG A 6 10.50 2.57 -10.55
N PHE A 7 9.47 3.39 -10.41
CA PHE A 7 9.49 4.50 -9.47
C PHE A 7 9.53 4.02 -8.02
N LEU A 8 8.87 2.90 -7.70
CA LEU A 8 8.99 2.25 -6.39
C LEU A 8 10.45 1.89 -6.05
N ILE A 9 11.20 1.36 -7.01
CA ILE A 9 12.63 1.04 -6.83
C ILE A 9 13.46 2.31 -6.65
N GLU A 10 13.15 3.38 -7.39
CA GLU A 10 13.83 4.68 -7.21
C GLU A 10 13.57 5.26 -5.82
N ILE A 11 12.33 5.23 -5.33
CA ILE A 11 11.97 5.64 -3.97
C ILE A 11 12.74 4.80 -2.96
N PHE A 12 12.74 3.47 -3.13
CA PHE A 12 13.43 2.58 -2.20
C PHE A 12 14.95 2.83 -2.18
N LYS A 13 15.58 3.08 -3.31
CA LYS A 13 17.00 3.41 -3.38
C LYS A 13 17.34 4.67 -2.57
N GLU A 14 16.53 5.72 -2.70
CA GLU A 14 16.70 6.95 -1.92
C GLU A 14 16.40 6.71 -0.42
N PHE A 15 15.41 5.88 -0.12
CA PHE A 15 15.07 5.51 1.25
C PHE A 15 16.18 4.67 1.90
N HIS A 16 16.73 3.70 1.19
CA HIS A 16 17.81 2.84 1.66
C HIS A 16 19.08 3.67 1.96
N ALA A 17 19.33 4.73 1.21
CA ALA A 17 20.43 5.67 1.51
C ALA A 17 20.23 6.41 2.85
N ILE A 18 18.99 6.55 3.34
CA ILE A 18 18.66 7.14 4.64
C ILE A 18 18.62 6.06 5.73
N LYS A 19 18.08 4.89 5.42
CA LYS A 19 17.88 3.72 6.33
C LYS A 19 18.55 2.49 5.71
N ASN A 20 19.85 2.36 5.89
CA ASN A 20 20.70 1.37 5.21
C ASN A 20 20.44 -0.10 5.59
N ASN A 21 19.61 -0.37 6.57
CA ASN A 21 19.17 -1.71 7.00
C ASN A 21 17.75 -2.05 6.51
N SER A 22 17.23 -1.31 5.54
CA SER A 22 15.91 -1.54 4.98
C SER A 22 15.92 -2.60 3.88
N VAL A 23 14.79 -3.28 3.69
CA VAL A 23 14.55 -4.26 2.62
C VAL A 23 13.22 -3.96 1.97
N LEU A 24 13.18 -3.98 0.63
CA LEU A 24 11.94 -3.88 -0.14
C LEU A 24 11.42 -5.28 -0.46
N LEU A 25 10.19 -5.56 -0.04
CA LEU A 25 9.50 -6.81 -0.41
C LEU A 25 8.45 -6.51 -1.49
N ILE A 26 8.56 -7.18 -2.63
CA ILE A 26 7.61 -7.11 -3.74
C ILE A 26 6.86 -8.43 -3.79
N ILE A 27 5.54 -8.38 -3.56
CA ILE A 27 4.67 -9.56 -3.52
C ILE A 27 3.69 -9.50 -4.68
N GLY A 28 3.54 -10.62 -5.35
CA GLY A 28 2.75 -10.77 -6.56
C GLY A 28 3.62 -11.15 -7.75
N THR A 29 2.97 -11.40 -8.87
CA THR A 29 3.60 -11.72 -10.15
C THR A 29 3.01 -10.84 -11.25
N GLY A 30 3.71 -10.73 -12.38
CA GLY A 30 3.22 -9.99 -13.54
C GLY A 30 4.19 -10.05 -14.70
N ASP A 31 3.71 -9.69 -15.89
CA ASP A 31 4.45 -9.81 -17.16
C ASP A 31 5.75 -8.99 -17.18
N MET A 32 5.84 -7.95 -16.33
CA MET A 32 7.01 -7.09 -16.25
C MET A 32 8.04 -7.53 -15.18
N GLU A 33 7.85 -8.66 -14.54
CA GLU A 33 8.69 -9.07 -13.40
C GLU A 33 10.18 -9.10 -13.75
N GLU A 34 10.54 -9.75 -14.86
CA GLU A 34 11.93 -9.82 -15.31
C GLU A 34 12.53 -8.45 -15.68
N GLU A 35 11.72 -7.59 -16.27
CA GLU A 35 12.14 -6.21 -16.58
C GLU A 35 12.43 -5.42 -15.29
N ILE A 36 11.58 -5.56 -14.29
CA ILE A 36 11.73 -4.88 -12.99
C ILE A 36 12.94 -5.42 -12.21
N LYS A 37 13.17 -6.73 -12.21
CA LYS A 37 14.39 -7.34 -11.64
C LYS A 37 15.66 -6.79 -12.32
N ASN A 38 15.65 -6.72 -13.64
CA ASN A 38 16.78 -6.16 -14.40
C ASN A 38 16.97 -4.66 -14.09
N TYR A 39 15.89 -3.91 -13.88
CA TYR A 39 15.95 -2.51 -13.49
C TYR A 39 16.57 -2.35 -12.09
N ALA A 40 16.14 -3.16 -11.11
CA ALA A 40 16.72 -3.18 -9.76
C ALA A 40 18.24 -3.42 -9.81
N LYS A 41 18.65 -4.44 -10.56
CA LYS A 41 20.08 -4.79 -10.75
C LYS A 41 20.88 -3.63 -11.36
N LYS A 42 20.36 -3.01 -12.42
CA LYS A 42 21.02 -1.85 -13.05
C LYS A 42 21.10 -0.65 -12.10
N SER A 43 20.15 -0.53 -11.17
CA SER A 43 20.12 0.54 -10.16
C SER A 43 21.07 0.26 -8.99
N GLY A 44 21.66 -0.94 -8.90
CA GLY A 44 22.60 -1.34 -7.85
C GLY A 44 21.97 -1.46 -6.46
N ILE A 45 20.71 -1.92 -6.38
CA ILE A 45 19.95 -2.06 -5.13
C ILE A 45 19.22 -3.42 -5.04
N ASP A 46 19.54 -4.35 -5.95
CA ASP A 46 18.85 -5.63 -6.07
C ASP A 46 19.09 -6.58 -4.89
N ASP A 47 20.22 -6.47 -4.20
CA ASP A 47 20.52 -7.28 -3.02
C ASP A 47 19.51 -7.06 -1.88
N ASP A 48 18.96 -5.85 -1.77
CA ASP A 48 18.02 -5.42 -0.74
C ASP A 48 16.55 -5.43 -1.22
N ILE A 49 16.30 -5.96 -2.43
CA ILE A 49 14.95 -6.17 -2.96
C ILE A 49 14.65 -7.67 -3.05
N LYS A 50 13.53 -8.10 -2.45
CA LYS A 50 13.09 -9.51 -2.48
C LYS A 50 11.77 -9.62 -3.24
N PHE A 51 11.80 -10.36 -4.35
CA PHE A 51 10.62 -10.73 -5.13
C PHE A 51 10.08 -12.05 -4.60
N LEU A 52 8.90 -12.02 -3.98
CA LEU A 52 8.35 -13.16 -3.24
C LEU A 52 7.28 -13.94 -4.03
N GLY A 53 6.95 -13.48 -5.26
CA GLY A 53 5.89 -14.09 -6.05
C GLY A 53 4.52 -14.01 -5.37
N ASN A 54 3.59 -14.87 -5.78
CA ASN A 54 2.26 -14.93 -5.16
C ASN A 54 2.33 -15.59 -3.78
N ARG A 55 1.63 -15.00 -2.80
CA ARG A 55 1.57 -15.49 -1.42
C ARG A 55 0.13 -15.71 -1.00
N ASN A 56 -0.13 -16.80 -0.28
CA ASN A 56 -1.44 -17.12 0.29
C ASN A 56 -1.54 -16.74 1.78
N ASP A 57 -0.44 -16.22 2.35
CA ASP A 57 -0.30 -15.84 3.75
C ASP A 57 0.07 -14.36 3.88
N ILE A 58 -0.55 -13.52 3.03
CA ILE A 58 -0.24 -12.09 2.94
C ILE A 58 -0.49 -11.34 4.25
N GLU A 59 -1.45 -11.80 5.05
CA GLU A 59 -1.78 -11.26 6.37
C GLU A 59 -0.59 -11.26 7.33
N LYS A 60 0.29 -12.27 7.23
CA LYS A 60 1.53 -12.35 8.04
C LYS A 60 2.55 -11.30 7.61
N PHE A 61 2.59 -10.99 6.32
CA PHE A 61 3.47 -9.95 5.79
C PHE A 61 3.02 -8.58 6.25
N TYR A 62 1.71 -8.29 6.25
CA TYR A 62 1.22 -7.02 6.81
C TYR A 62 1.59 -6.83 8.28
N GLN A 63 1.67 -7.91 9.06
CA GLN A 63 2.16 -7.83 10.45
C GLN A 63 3.68 -7.58 10.54
N ALA A 64 4.45 -7.98 9.54
CA ALA A 64 5.90 -7.87 9.51
C ALA A 64 6.41 -6.58 8.84
N PHE A 65 5.60 -5.92 8.02
CA PHE A 65 5.97 -4.70 7.32
C PHE A 65 6.01 -3.50 8.26
N ASP A 66 6.86 -2.53 7.95
CA ASP A 66 6.90 -1.23 8.62
C ASP A 66 6.04 -0.20 7.88
N VAL A 67 6.00 -0.25 6.54
CA VAL A 67 5.21 0.64 5.70
C VAL A 67 4.71 -0.08 4.44
N LEU A 68 3.61 0.40 3.87
CA LEU A 68 3.18 0.05 2.52
C LEU A 68 3.38 1.25 1.58
N MET A 69 3.99 1.01 0.41
CA MET A 69 4.14 1.99 -0.66
C MET A 69 3.35 1.57 -1.89
N LEU A 70 2.55 2.48 -2.43
CA LEU A 70 1.76 2.27 -3.64
C LEU A 70 1.83 3.51 -4.56
N PRO A 71 2.99 3.74 -5.25
CA PRO A 71 3.19 4.88 -6.14
C PRO A 71 2.55 4.63 -7.52
N SER A 72 1.32 4.12 -7.51
CA SER A 72 0.59 3.68 -8.70
C SER A 72 0.27 4.83 -9.63
N LEU A 73 0.31 4.57 -10.94
CA LEU A 73 -0.12 5.51 -11.99
C LEU A 73 -1.65 5.56 -12.11
N PHE A 74 -2.31 4.48 -11.72
CA PHE A 74 -3.75 4.33 -11.76
C PHE A 74 -4.19 3.20 -10.84
N GLU A 75 -5.27 3.41 -10.09
CA GLU A 75 -5.96 2.41 -9.29
C GLU A 75 -7.48 2.62 -9.36
N GLY A 76 -8.21 1.51 -9.25
CA GLY A 76 -9.61 1.53 -8.86
C GLY A 76 -9.71 1.53 -7.33
N VAL A 77 -10.02 0.38 -6.72
CA VAL A 77 -9.96 0.18 -5.27
C VAL A 77 -8.81 -0.77 -4.96
N PRO A 78 -7.64 -0.27 -4.50
CA PRO A 78 -6.50 -1.12 -4.19
C PRO A 78 -6.73 -1.89 -2.88
N LEU A 79 -7.19 -3.13 -2.98
CA LEU A 79 -7.45 -3.98 -1.80
C LEU A 79 -6.23 -4.10 -0.90
N VAL A 80 -5.02 -4.19 -1.47
CA VAL A 80 -3.76 -4.23 -0.70
C VAL A 80 -3.59 -3.00 0.20
N GLY A 81 -4.07 -1.83 -0.22
CA GLY A 81 -4.03 -0.61 0.58
C GLY A 81 -5.05 -0.63 1.71
N ILE A 82 -6.22 -1.23 1.48
CA ILE A 82 -7.24 -1.44 2.50
C ILE A 82 -6.73 -2.43 3.55
N GLU A 83 -6.23 -3.59 3.11
CA GLU A 83 -5.70 -4.64 3.96
C GLU A 83 -4.54 -4.16 4.85
N ALA A 84 -3.64 -3.36 4.29
CA ALA A 84 -2.53 -2.76 5.04
C ALA A 84 -3.00 -1.80 6.14
N GLN A 85 -4.01 -0.98 5.86
CA GLN A 85 -4.60 -0.08 6.85
C GLN A 85 -5.30 -0.86 7.98
N PHE A 86 -5.90 -2.02 7.68
CA PHE A 86 -6.44 -2.93 8.69
C PHE A 86 -5.35 -3.50 9.61
N ALA A 87 -4.14 -3.68 9.09
CA ALA A 87 -2.98 -4.09 9.87
C ALA A 87 -2.27 -2.91 10.57
N ASP A 88 -2.90 -1.73 10.60
CA ASP A 88 -2.38 -0.48 11.19
C ASP A 88 -1.01 -0.05 10.59
N LEU A 89 -0.80 -0.36 9.30
CA LEU A 89 0.40 0.04 8.58
C LEU A 89 0.31 1.50 8.14
N PRO A 90 1.36 2.29 8.31
CA PRO A 90 1.53 3.52 7.55
C PRO A 90 1.53 3.22 6.05
N CYS A 91 0.66 3.92 5.33
CA CYS A 91 0.50 3.74 3.89
C CYS A 91 0.88 5.01 3.14
N PHE A 92 1.64 4.86 2.06
CA PHE A 92 2.05 5.93 1.17
C PHE A 92 1.53 5.66 -0.24
N PHE A 93 0.51 6.38 -0.63
CA PHE A 93 -0.16 6.25 -1.92
C PHE A 93 0.18 7.43 -2.81
N SER A 94 0.17 7.20 -4.13
CA SER A 94 0.16 8.32 -5.06
C SER A 94 -1.18 9.05 -5.04
N GLU A 95 -1.20 10.30 -5.50
CA GLU A 95 -2.44 11.08 -5.70
C GLU A 95 -3.38 10.47 -6.75
N LYS A 96 -2.96 9.42 -7.45
CA LYS A 96 -3.78 8.66 -8.42
C LYS A 96 -4.57 7.53 -7.79
N VAL A 97 -4.33 7.25 -6.52
CA VAL A 97 -5.17 6.33 -5.74
C VAL A 97 -6.38 7.12 -5.22
N PRO A 98 -7.62 6.61 -5.36
CA PRO A 98 -8.81 7.28 -4.85
C PRO A 98 -8.71 7.56 -3.35
N THR A 99 -9.03 8.78 -2.93
CA THR A 99 -8.93 9.19 -1.53
C THR A 99 -9.94 8.48 -0.62
N GLU A 100 -11.01 7.97 -1.20
CA GLU A 100 -12.08 7.21 -0.52
C GLU A 100 -11.59 5.91 0.11
N VAL A 101 -10.42 5.38 -0.36
CA VAL A 101 -9.82 4.19 0.24
C VAL A 101 -9.12 4.47 1.56
N ALA A 102 -8.87 5.74 1.90
CA ALA A 102 -8.19 6.12 3.12
C ALA A 102 -9.18 6.19 4.30
N PHE A 103 -8.98 5.33 5.29
CA PHE A 103 -9.72 5.35 6.54
C PHE A 103 -8.81 5.37 7.78
N SER A 104 -7.51 5.21 7.59
CA SER A 104 -6.49 5.35 8.62
C SER A 104 -5.85 6.73 8.56
N ASP A 105 -5.60 7.34 9.70
CA ASP A 105 -4.84 8.60 9.84
C ASP A 105 -3.34 8.42 9.52
N LYS A 106 -2.88 7.18 9.36
CA LYS A 106 -1.53 6.83 8.89
C LYS A 106 -1.44 6.74 7.36
N THR A 107 -2.50 7.14 6.62
CA THR A 107 -2.50 7.12 5.15
C THR A 107 -2.07 8.47 4.61
N ASN A 108 -1.02 8.46 3.80
CA ASN A 108 -0.43 9.64 3.17
C ASN A 108 -0.57 9.55 1.66
N PHE A 109 -0.98 10.67 1.03
CA PHE A 109 -1.02 10.81 -0.42
C PHE A 109 0.10 11.72 -0.87
N ILE A 110 0.95 11.23 -1.79
CA ILE A 110 2.10 11.96 -2.31
C ILE A 110 1.97 12.10 -3.83
N SER A 111 2.26 13.28 -4.34
CA SER A 111 2.21 13.51 -5.79
C SER A 111 3.31 12.75 -6.53
N LEU A 112 2.96 12.17 -7.68
CA LEU A 112 3.94 11.57 -8.61
C LEU A 112 4.82 12.64 -9.31
N ASN A 113 4.51 13.93 -9.16
CA ASN A 113 5.38 15.02 -9.59
C ASN A 113 6.52 15.27 -8.61
N GLN A 114 6.43 14.76 -7.38
CA GLN A 114 7.54 14.79 -6.44
C GLN A 114 8.59 13.73 -6.82
N SER A 115 9.85 14.06 -6.54
CA SER A 115 10.97 13.15 -6.79
C SER A 115 10.96 11.94 -5.86
N ALA A 116 11.61 10.86 -6.27
CA ALA A 116 11.83 9.68 -5.42
C ALA A 116 12.48 10.04 -4.06
N LYS A 117 13.35 11.04 -4.05
CA LYS A 117 14.00 11.54 -2.83
C LYS A 117 13.04 12.24 -1.88
N GLU A 118 12.06 12.98 -2.38
CA GLU A 118 11.02 13.61 -1.56
C GLU A 118 10.12 12.54 -0.96
N TRP A 119 9.66 11.56 -1.74
CA TRP A 119 8.94 10.39 -1.24
C TRP A 119 9.71 9.67 -0.15
N ALA A 120 10.99 9.38 -0.38
CA ALA A 120 11.83 8.67 0.58
C ALA A 120 11.98 9.42 1.91
N ARG A 121 12.07 10.76 1.88
CA ARG A 121 12.13 11.59 3.09
C ARG A 121 10.82 11.54 3.87
N GLU A 122 9.68 11.62 3.22
CA GLU A 122 8.37 11.53 3.87
C GLU A 122 8.20 10.17 4.55
N ILE A 123 8.55 9.08 3.84
CA ILE A 123 8.51 7.73 4.41
C ILE A 123 9.46 7.57 5.59
N ALA A 124 10.67 8.15 5.52
CA ALA A 124 11.67 8.04 6.58
C ALA A 124 11.30 8.78 7.88
N ASN A 125 10.38 9.74 7.79
CA ASN A 125 9.92 10.55 8.91
C ASN A 125 8.69 9.97 9.62
N VAL A 126 8.08 8.90 9.08
CA VAL A 126 6.90 8.30 9.71
C VAL A 126 7.29 7.57 10.99
N ASP A 127 6.45 7.71 12.01
CA ASP A 127 6.58 6.94 13.23
C ASP A 127 6.07 5.52 13.03
N ILE A 128 6.97 4.54 13.10
CA ILE A 128 6.69 3.11 13.01
C ILE A 128 6.73 2.41 14.38
N SER A 129 6.97 3.16 15.48
CA SER A 129 7.20 2.59 16.81
C SER A 129 5.97 2.01 17.46
N HIS A 130 4.78 2.45 17.06
CA HIS A 130 3.53 2.01 17.65
C HIS A 130 2.54 1.53 16.57
N ARG A 131 2.25 0.22 16.63
CA ARG A 131 1.06 -0.36 16.00
C ARG A 131 0.03 -0.61 17.09
N ASP A 132 -1.11 0.05 16.97
CA ASP A 132 -2.23 -0.17 17.86
C ASP A 132 -3.11 -1.27 17.29
N SER A 133 -2.89 -2.51 17.76
CA SER A 133 -3.69 -3.67 17.35
C SER A 133 -5.17 -3.56 17.76
N GLU A 134 -5.49 -2.71 18.73
CA GLU A 134 -6.88 -2.47 19.14
C GLU A 134 -7.57 -1.47 18.20
N ARG A 135 -6.83 -0.58 17.55
CA ARG A 135 -7.35 0.39 16.59
C ARG A 135 -7.82 -0.26 15.28
N SER A 136 -7.27 -1.42 14.93
CA SER A 136 -7.71 -2.23 13.80
C SER A 136 -9.17 -2.71 13.94
N ILE A 137 -9.73 -2.67 15.15
CA ILE A 137 -11.12 -3.05 15.44
C ILE A 137 -12.10 -1.89 15.20
N LEU A 138 -11.64 -0.64 15.19
CA LEU A 138 -12.45 0.57 14.89
C LEU A 138 -12.61 0.84 13.39
N ILE A 139 -12.64 -0.21 12.61
CA ILE A 139 -12.79 -0.20 11.17
C ILE A 139 -14.10 0.49 10.81
N LYS A 140 -14.03 1.44 9.89
CA LYS A 140 -15.22 1.98 9.24
C LYS A 140 -16.11 0.81 8.82
N ALA A 141 -17.34 0.80 9.31
CA ALA A 141 -18.31 -0.28 9.12
C ALA A 141 -18.47 -0.71 7.64
N ASP A 142 -18.13 0.17 6.71
CA ASP A 142 -18.29 0.00 5.27
C ASP A 142 -17.41 -1.13 4.67
N TYR A 143 -16.26 -1.43 5.29
CA TYR A 143 -15.37 -2.53 4.85
C TYR A 143 -15.51 -3.81 5.67
N ASN A 144 -16.30 -3.80 6.74
CA ASN A 144 -16.56 -5.00 7.53
C ASN A 144 -17.67 -5.81 6.88
N ILE A 145 -17.36 -7.01 6.40
CA ILE A 145 -18.30 -7.90 5.72
C ILE A 145 -19.53 -8.22 6.59
N GLN A 146 -19.39 -8.21 7.91
CA GLN A 146 -20.51 -8.48 8.84
C GLN A 146 -21.51 -7.32 8.93
N THR A 147 -21.13 -6.12 8.50
CA THR A 147 -21.98 -4.92 8.51
C THR A 147 -22.28 -4.40 7.11
N ALA A 148 -21.38 -4.57 6.16
CA ALA A 148 -21.51 -4.09 4.79
C ALA A 148 -22.77 -4.64 4.09
N TYR A 149 -23.11 -5.92 4.31
CA TYR A 149 -24.32 -6.51 3.74
C TYR A 149 -25.61 -5.84 4.25
N LYS A 150 -25.65 -5.40 5.51
CA LYS A 150 -26.81 -4.71 6.07
C LYS A 150 -27.03 -3.33 5.47
N ILE A 151 -25.92 -2.63 5.19
CA ILE A 151 -25.95 -1.33 4.51
C ILE A 151 -26.48 -1.50 3.09
N LEU A 152 -26.01 -2.52 2.37
CA LEU A 152 -26.48 -2.84 1.04
C LEU A 152 -27.96 -3.26 1.04
N GLU A 153 -28.37 -4.11 1.97
CA GLU A 153 -29.75 -4.55 2.15
C GLU A 153 -30.68 -3.35 2.40
N SER A 154 -30.31 -2.44 3.31
CA SER A 154 -31.07 -1.21 3.59
C SER A 154 -31.27 -0.37 2.33
N LYS A 155 -30.20 -0.19 1.52
CA LYS A 155 -30.28 0.57 0.26
C LYS A 155 -31.20 -0.10 -0.77
N TYR A 156 -31.23 -1.42 -0.82
CA TYR A 156 -32.18 -2.14 -1.69
C TYR A 156 -33.62 -1.92 -1.25
N TYR A 157 -33.92 -1.95 0.06
CA TYR A 157 -35.27 -1.67 0.54
C TYR A 157 -35.69 -0.22 0.25
N GLU A 158 -34.81 0.76 0.48
CA GLU A 158 -35.08 2.16 0.12
C GLU A 158 -35.41 2.34 -1.35
N LEU A 159 -34.73 1.64 -2.26
CA LEU A 159 -35.01 1.68 -3.70
C LEU A 159 -36.33 0.99 -4.07
N PHE A 160 -36.72 -0.06 -3.33
CA PHE A 160 -37.98 -0.76 -3.55
C PHE A 160 -39.20 0.05 -3.08
N GLU A 161 -39.08 0.88 -2.05
CA GLU A 161 -40.15 1.74 -1.58
C GLU A 161 -40.38 2.98 -2.49
N LEU A 162 -39.48 3.23 -3.44
CA LEU A 162 -39.58 4.32 -4.43
C LEU A 162 -40.22 3.89 -5.76
N ILE A 163 -40.61 2.63 -5.92
CA ILE A 163 -41.30 2.07 -7.08
C ILE A 163 -42.74 1.76 -6.73
#